data_102ad237b7d580cf50eaa0ed7322f573
#
_entry.id   102ad237b7d580cf50eaa0ed7322f573
#
_cell.length_a   1.000
_cell.length_b   1.000
_cell.length_c   1.000
_cell.angle_alpha   90.00
_cell.angle_beta   90.00
_cell.angle_gamma   90.00
#
_symmetry.space_group_name_H-M   'P 1'
#
loop_
_entity.id
_entity.type
_entity.pdbx_description
1 polymer ?
#
loop_
_entity_poly.entity_id
_entity_poly.type
_entity_poly.pdbx_seq_one_letter_code
_entity_poly.pdbx_strand_id
1 'polypeptide(L)'
;YLYNKLARMGVKTHTIFDTDNLHASGHAGRPELEKFYDMVHPQVSVPMHGDYINEMLNGKMAMERGGAKHMMVLHNGEMLALADGAEPYVAETIETSYVVMEGETERNANDQVYKNRKKIASNGAVFVTLPVDKRGFLKGTPEVSSAGIFETDETGFMKRQIQIEIARAIDGLTKAERKDRDNLVRAVQIASNKVVRAALGPD
;
A
#
# COMPACT_ATOMS: atom_id res chain seq x y z
N TYR A 1 -0.23 22.11 2.61
CA TYR A 1 -0.59 22.61 1.27
C TYR A 1 -1.90 23.42 1.28
N LEU A 2 -3.00 22.89 1.84
CA LEU A 2 -4.33 23.54 1.84
C LEU A 2 -4.31 24.91 2.52
N TYR A 3 -3.78 25.00 3.73
CA TYR A 3 -3.71 26.27 4.48
C TYR A 3 -2.94 27.36 3.73
N ASN A 4 -1.81 26.99 3.12
CA ASN A 4 -1.02 27.94 2.33
C ASN A 4 -1.79 28.44 1.10
N LYS A 5 -2.59 27.60 0.48
CA LYS A 5 -3.44 28.01 -0.66
C LYS A 5 -4.54 28.97 -0.21
N LEU A 6 -5.22 28.67 0.88
CA LEU A 6 -6.26 29.54 1.45
C LEU A 6 -5.69 30.90 1.88
N ALA A 7 -4.53 30.89 2.55
CA ALA A 7 -3.84 32.13 2.96
C ALA A 7 -3.46 33.02 1.75
N ARG A 8 -2.97 32.45 0.66
CA ARG A 8 -2.67 33.19 -0.57
C ARG A 8 -3.92 33.79 -1.24
N MET A 9 -5.06 33.18 -1.01
CA MET A 9 -6.36 33.71 -1.47
C MET A 9 -6.95 34.77 -0.52
N GLY A 10 -6.25 35.14 0.54
CA GLY A 10 -6.74 36.10 1.56
C GLY A 10 -7.82 35.51 2.49
N VAL A 11 -8.03 34.18 2.47
CA VAL A 11 -9.01 33.53 3.34
C VAL A 11 -8.43 33.35 4.74
N LYS A 12 -9.09 33.90 5.75
CA LYS A 12 -8.76 33.67 7.15
C LYS A 12 -9.20 32.26 7.54
N THR A 13 -8.25 31.44 7.98
CA THR A 13 -8.52 30.08 8.43
C THR A 13 -8.43 30.02 9.96
N HIS A 14 -9.35 29.26 10.55
CA HIS A 14 -9.31 28.88 11.97
C HIS A 14 -9.10 27.40 12.09
N THR A 15 -8.22 27.00 12.98
CA THR A 15 -7.88 25.58 13.22
C THR A 15 -8.11 25.23 14.68
N ILE A 16 -8.12 23.95 15.00
CA ILE A 16 -8.23 23.45 16.37
C ILE A 16 -7.04 23.87 17.27
N PHE A 17 -5.96 24.39 16.67
CA PHE A 17 -4.78 24.83 17.40
C PHE A 17 -4.83 26.31 17.80
N ASP A 18 -5.71 27.10 17.17
CA ASP A 18 -5.81 28.55 17.38
C ASP A 18 -7.18 29.01 17.85
N THR A 19 -8.16 28.09 17.90
CA THR A 19 -9.52 28.40 18.31
C THR A 19 -10.12 27.27 19.13
N ASP A 20 -10.46 27.54 20.37
CA ASP A 20 -11.14 26.60 21.23
C ASP A 20 -12.56 26.32 20.73
N ASN A 21 -13.04 25.11 20.95
CA ASN A 21 -14.40 24.66 20.62
C ASN A 21 -14.75 24.67 19.12
N LEU A 22 -13.75 24.67 18.23
CA LEU A 22 -14.00 24.58 16.80
C LEU A 22 -14.52 23.20 16.38
N HIS A 23 -14.15 22.18 17.12
CA HIS A 23 -14.57 20.80 16.89
C HIS A 23 -14.91 20.11 18.20
N ALA A 24 -16.07 19.45 18.27
CA ALA A 24 -16.42 18.53 19.34
C ALA A 24 -16.29 17.08 18.82
N SER A 25 -15.43 16.29 19.43
CA SER A 25 -15.31 14.87 19.11
C SER A 25 -16.58 14.11 19.52
N GLY A 26 -17.03 13.18 18.68
CA GLY A 26 -18.06 12.22 19.05
C GLY A 26 -17.53 11.09 19.96
N HIS A 27 -16.22 10.98 20.12
CA HIS A 27 -15.58 10.03 21.03
C HIS A 27 -15.44 10.64 22.42
N ALA A 28 -15.66 9.81 23.44
CA ALA A 28 -15.47 10.23 24.82
C ALA A 28 -14.02 10.61 25.09
N GLY A 29 -13.81 11.74 25.75
CA GLY A 29 -12.51 12.14 26.25
C GLY A 29 -12.09 11.33 27.49
N ARG A 30 -10.81 11.45 27.88
CA ARG A 30 -10.27 10.73 29.03
C ARG A 30 -11.10 10.89 30.31
N PRO A 31 -11.52 12.11 30.72
CA PRO A 31 -12.31 12.28 31.93
C PRO A 31 -13.69 11.58 31.87
N GLU A 32 -14.27 11.50 30.68
CA GLU A 32 -15.56 10.83 30.46
C GLU A 32 -15.41 9.30 30.53
N LEU A 33 -14.33 8.77 29.97
CA LEU A 33 -13.99 7.35 30.06
C LEU A 33 -13.67 6.94 31.51
N GLU A 34 -12.93 7.75 32.25
CA GLU A 34 -12.68 7.51 33.68
C GLU A 34 -13.98 7.42 34.47
N LYS A 35 -14.89 8.37 34.26
CA LYS A 35 -16.23 8.35 34.88
C LYS A 35 -17.04 7.14 34.46
N PHE A 36 -16.95 6.75 33.20
CA PHE A 36 -17.62 5.56 32.69
C PHE A 36 -17.12 4.29 33.40
N TYR A 37 -15.81 4.11 33.53
CA TYR A 37 -15.24 2.96 34.22
C TYR A 37 -15.50 2.95 35.72
N ASP A 38 -15.54 4.14 36.36
CA ASP A 38 -15.95 4.29 37.77
C ASP A 38 -17.43 3.86 38.02
N MET A 39 -18.26 3.89 36.96
CA MET A 39 -19.66 3.44 37.06
C MET A 39 -19.87 1.97 36.68
N VAL A 40 -19.15 1.46 35.70
CA VAL A 40 -19.42 0.14 35.09
C VAL A 40 -18.70 -0.98 35.80
N HIS A 41 -17.49 -0.75 36.31
CA HIS A 41 -16.64 -1.77 36.96
C HIS A 41 -16.56 -3.10 36.18
N PRO A 42 -16.07 -3.10 34.96
CA PRO A 42 -16.03 -4.30 34.11
C PRO A 42 -15.09 -5.35 34.68
N GLN A 43 -15.41 -6.63 34.51
CA GLN A 43 -14.46 -7.71 34.83
C GLN A 43 -13.38 -7.86 33.76
N VAL A 44 -13.74 -7.69 32.49
CA VAL A 44 -12.89 -7.76 31.33
C VAL A 44 -13.09 -6.52 30.48
N SER A 45 -12.02 -5.89 30.09
CA SER A 45 -12.03 -4.79 29.10
C SER A 45 -11.56 -5.31 27.76
N VAL A 46 -12.35 -5.03 26.70
CA VAL A 46 -12.04 -5.38 25.32
C VAL A 46 -12.09 -4.09 24.48
N PRO A 47 -11.03 -3.28 24.48
CA PRO A 47 -10.97 -2.09 23.65
C PRO A 47 -11.03 -2.46 22.17
N MET A 48 -11.68 -1.63 21.37
CA MET A 48 -11.79 -1.85 19.94
C MET A 48 -11.92 -0.52 19.19
N HIS A 49 -11.75 -0.57 17.88
CA HIS A 49 -11.96 0.57 16.98
C HIS A 49 -10.94 1.70 17.17
N GLY A 50 -9.73 1.34 17.49
CA GLY A 50 -8.59 2.25 17.63
C GLY A 50 -7.32 1.70 16.99
N ASP A 51 -6.25 2.47 17.10
CA ASP A 51 -4.92 1.90 16.93
C ASP A 51 -4.48 1.17 18.21
N TYR A 52 -3.52 0.29 18.11
CA TYR A 52 -3.07 -0.56 19.21
C TYR A 52 -2.67 0.24 20.46
N ILE A 53 -2.10 1.42 20.29
CA ILE A 53 -1.69 2.28 21.42
C ILE A 53 -2.92 2.80 22.16
N ASN A 54 -3.92 3.28 21.43
CA ASN A 54 -5.17 3.78 22.03
C ASN A 54 -5.96 2.67 22.72
N GLU A 55 -6.01 1.49 22.13
CA GLU A 55 -6.64 0.31 22.72
C GLU A 55 -5.93 -0.10 24.02
N MET A 56 -4.61 -0.15 24.02
CA MET A 56 -3.81 -0.43 25.21
C MET A 56 -4.03 0.60 26.33
N LEU A 57 -4.09 1.89 26.00
CA LEU A 57 -4.31 2.95 26.98
C LEU A 57 -5.73 2.89 27.57
N ASN A 58 -6.73 2.60 26.74
CA ASN A 58 -8.11 2.43 27.17
C ASN A 58 -8.25 1.23 28.10
N GLY A 59 -7.67 0.07 27.73
CA GLY A 59 -7.70 -1.12 28.58
C GLY A 59 -7.00 -0.94 29.92
N LYS A 60 -5.85 -0.24 29.94
CA LYS A 60 -5.16 0.12 31.19
C LYS A 60 -6.05 1.00 32.09
N MET A 61 -6.74 1.96 31.51
CA MET A 61 -7.67 2.80 32.26
C MET A 61 -8.83 1.98 32.86
N ALA A 62 -9.35 1.00 32.13
CA ALA A 62 -10.36 0.07 32.66
C ALA A 62 -9.86 -0.73 33.87
N MET A 63 -8.59 -1.15 33.86
CA MET A 63 -7.97 -1.85 34.99
C MET A 63 -7.74 -0.92 36.16
N GLU A 64 -7.21 0.28 35.94
CA GLU A 64 -6.83 1.23 36.99
C GLU A 64 -8.06 1.89 37.65
N ARG A 65 -9.07 2.26 36.86
CA ARG A 65 -10.27 2.98 37.33
C ARG A 65 -11.45 2.06 37.58
N GLY A 66 -11.71 1.15 36.64
CA GLY A 66 -12.84 0.25 36.70
C GLY A 66 -12.58 -1.03 37.47
N GLY A 67 -11.34 -1.31 37.85
CA GLY A 67 -10.95 -2.54 38.53
C GLY A 67 -11.05 -3.79 37.66
N ALA A 68 -11.00 -3.65 36.34
CA ALA A 68 -11.01 -4.79 35.42
C ALA A 68 -9.83 -5.73 35.74
N LYS A 69 -10.11 -7.03 35.81
CA LYS A 69 -9.13 -8.05 36.09
C LYS A 69 -8.29 -8.39 34.86
N HIS A 70 -8.91 -8.29 33.68
CA HIS A 70 -8.31 -8.65 32.39
C HIS A 70 -8.53 -7.54 31.36
N MET A 71 -7.54 -7.39 30.51
CA MET A 71 -7.59 -6.55 29.31
C MET A 71 -7.21 -7.40 28.11
N MET A 72 -8.08 -7.43 27.09
CA MET A 72 -7.88 -8.19 25.86
C MET A 72 -7.90 -7.23 24.68
N VAL A 73 -6.74 -6.96 24.08
CA VAL A 73 -6.64 -6.22 22.82
C VAL A 73 -6.61 -7.25 21.69
N LEU A 74 -7.65 -7.25 20.88
CA LEU A 74 -7.87 -8.28 19.85
C LEU A 74 -7.56 -7.75 18.45
N HIS A 75 -7.07 -8.63 17.62
CA HIS A 75 -6.95 -8.37 16.18
C HIS A 75 -8.20 -8.81 15.42
N ASN A 76 -8.38 -8.27 14.22
CA ASN A 76 -9.47 -8.69 13.35
C ASN A 76 -9.40 -10.20 13.10
N GLY A 77 -10.55 -10.88 13.31
CA GLY A 77 -10.67 -12.33 13.15
C GLY A 77 -10.38 -13.14 14.40
N GLU A 78 -9.88 -12.56 15.48
CA GLU A 78 -9.71 -13.27 16.75
C GLU A 78 -11.05 -13.40 17.48
N MET A 79 -11.38 -14.61 17.88
CA MET A 79 -12.57 -14.97 18.64
C MET A 79 -12.22 -15.05 20.13
N LEU A 80 -12.76 -14.12 20.91
CA LEU A 80 -12.59 -14.12 22.37
C LEU A 80 -13.55 -15.09 23.04
N ALA A 81 -13.02 -16.00 23.83
CA ALA A 81 -13.81 -16.82 24.74
C ALA A 81 -13.93 -16.16 26.10
N LEU A 82 -15.16 -15.99 26.56
CA LEU A 82 -15.51 -15.50 27.88
C LEU A 82 -16.35 -16.58 28.58
N ALA A 83 -15.93 -17.03 29.74
CA ALA A 83 -16.69 -17.96 30.57
C ALA A 83 -16.65 -17.49 32.01
N ASP A 84 -17.73 -17.74 32.73
CA ASP A 84 -17.87 -17.34 34.13
C ASP A 84 -16.81 -18.08 35.00
N GLY A 85 -16.05 -17.34 35.78
CA GLY A 85 -15.00 -17.85 36.64
C GLY A 85 -13.72 -18.32 35.93
N ALA A 86 -13.60 -18.14 34.61
CA ALA A 86 -12.40 -18.48 33.84
C ALA A 86 -11.68 -17.22 33.33
N GLU A 87 -10.38 -17.34 33.07
CA GLU A 87 -9.62 -16.27 32.37
C GLU A 87 -10.03 -16.19 30.91
N PRO A 88 -10.19 -14.96 30.37
CA PRO A 88 -10.49 -14.78 28.96
C PRO A 88 -9.31 -15.20 28.08
N TYR A 89 -9.58 -15.81 26.92
CA TYR A 89 -8.54 -16.25 25.97
C TYR A 89 -9.03 -16.17 24.53
N VAL A 90 -8.11 -16.09 23.59
CA VAL A 90 -8.41 -16.19 22.15
C VAL A 90 -8.63 -17.67 21.82
N ALA A 91 -9.89 -18.03 21.52
CA ALA A 91 -10.28 -19.41 21.25
C ALA A 91 -9.94 -19.85 19.83
N GLU A 92 -10.07 -18.94 18.87
CA GLU A 92 -9.88 -19.21 17.45
C GLU A 92 -9.44 -17.93 16.74
N THR A 93 -8.71 -18.07 15.65
CA THR A 93 -8.39 -16.96 14.74
C THR A 93 -8.88 -17.31 13.34
N ILE A 94 -9.80 -16.50 12.83
CA ILE A 94 -10.34 -16.62 11.47
C ILE A 94 -9.49 -15.74 10.55
N GLU A 95 -9.05 -16.29 9.43
CA GLU A 95 -8.33 -15.50 8.44
C GLU A 95 -9.20 -14.36 7.91
N THR A 96 -8.72 -13.14 8.04
CA THR A 96 -9.38 -11.93 7.56
C THR A 96 -8.58 -11.27 6.46
N SER A 97 -9.27 -10.65 5.50
CA SER A 97 -8.65 -9.88 4.44
C SER A 97 -9.44 -8.62 4.15
N TYR A 98 -8.76 -7.64 3.57
CA TYR A 98 -9.44 -6.44 3.09
C TYR A 98 -9.97 -6.68 1.68
N VAL A 99 -11.24 -6.36 1.49
CA VAL A 99 -11.89 -6.35 0.18
C VAL A 99 -11.94 -4.90 -0.30
N VAL A 100 -11.47 -4.68 -1.52
CA VAL A 100 -11.53 -3.37 -2.18
C VAL A 100 -12.64 -3.40 -3.21
N MET A 101 -13.56 -2.45 -3.12
CA MET A 101 -14.59 -2.25 -4.14
C MET A 101 -14.04 -1.36 -5.27
N GLU A 102 -14.01 -1.89 -6.48
CA GLU A 102 -13.64 -1.16 -7.69
C GLU A 102 -14.86 -1.08 -8.62
N GLY A 103 -15.63 -0.01 -8.49
CA GLY A 103 -16.97 0.06 -9.06
C GLY A 103 -17.86 -1.02 -8.44
N GLU A 104 -18.33 -1.96 -9.25
CA GLU A 104 -19.16 -3.08 -8.80
C GLU A 104 -18.34 -4.39 -8.57
N THR A 105 -17.02 -4.33 -8.74
CA THR A 105 -16.17 -5.51 -8.63
C THR A 105 -15.48 -5.55 -7.27
N GLU A 106 -15.67 -6.65 -6.56
CA GLU A 106 -14.91 -6.96 -5.34
C GLU A 106 -13.56 -7.57 -5.68
N ARG A 107 -12.50 -7.08 -5.05
CA ARG A 107 -11.14 -7.62 -5.18
C ARG A 107 -10.48 -7.72 -3.82
N ASN A 108 -9.68 -8.75 -3.62
CA ASN A 108 -8.81 -8.82 -2.45
C ASN A 108 -7.76 -7.69 -2.50
N ALA A 109 -7.54 -6.99 -1.41
CA ALA A 109 -6.56 -5.91 -1.33
C ALA A 109 -5.12 -6.38 -1.65
N ASN A 110 -4.84 -7.68 -1.49
CA ASN A 110 -3.56 -8.30 -1.84
C ASN A 110 -3.45 -8.72 -3.33
N ASP A 111 -4.48 -8.43 -4.15
CA ASP A 111 -4.48 -8.76 -5.58
C ASP A 111 -3.24 -8.17 -6.27
N GLN A 112 -2.68 -8.95 -7.20
CA GLN A 112 -1.52 -8.54 -7.98
C GLN A 112 -1.77 -7.25 -8.78
N VAL A 113 -3.03 -6.96 -9.12
CA VAL A 113 -3.43 -5.73 -9.80
C VAL A 113 -3.04 -4.50 -8.98
N TYR A 114 -3.33 -4.48 -7.67
CA TYR A 114 -2.98 -3.35 -6.80
C TYR A 114 -1.48 -3.22 -6.57
N LYS A 115 -0.78 -4.35 -6.44
CA LYS A 115 0.68 -4.38 -6.34
C LYS A 115 1.32 -3.79 -7.60
N ASN A 116 0.80 -4.15 -8.78
CA ASN A 116 1.28 -3.61 -10.05
C ASN A 116 0.96 -2.12 -10.19
N ARG A 117 -0.26 -1.68 -9.88
CA ARG A 117 -0.64 -0.26 -9.89
C ARG A 117 0.26 0.57 -8.98
N LYS A 118 0.55 0.09 -7.77
CA LYS A 118 1.45 0.77 -6.82
C LYS A 118 2.87 0.88 -7.39
N LYS A 119 3.39 -0.18 -8.00
CA LYS A 119 4.71 -0.16 -8.66
C LYS A 119 4.74 0.84 -9.82
N ILE A 120 3.72 0.83 -10.67
CA ILE A 120 3.63 1.77 -11.81
C ILE A 120 3.54 3.22 -11.30
N ALA A 121 2.72 3.48 -10.29
CA ALA A 121 2.56 4.81 -9.72
C ALA A 121 3.84 5.36 -9.07
N SER A 122 4.67 4.49 -8.47
CA SER A 122 5.90 4.90 -7.79
C SER A 122 7.12 4.94 -8.73
N ASN A 123 7.20 4.01 -9.69
CA ASN A 123 8.41 3.78 -10.48
C ASN A 123 8.22 4.09 -11.97
N GLY A 124 7.00 4.40 -12.40
CA GLY A 124 6.66 4.51 -13.81
C GLY A 124 6.59 3.16 -14.52
N ALA A 125 6.49 3.20 -15.84
CA ALA A 125 6.44 2.01 -16.69
C ALA A 125 7.16 2.23 -18.01
N VAL A 126 7.78 1.17 -18.57
CA VAL A 126 8.30 1.13 -19.93
C VAL A 126 7.51 0.10 -20.71
N PHE A 127 7.04 0.52 -21.88
CA PHE A 127 6.32 -0.33 -22.83
C PHE A 127 7.23 -0.61 -24.01
N VAL A 128 7.34 -1.88 -24.38
CA VAL A 128 8.17 -2.32 -25.50
C VAL A 128 7.34 -3.19 -26.44
N THR A 129 7.27 -2.80 -27.70
CA THR A 129 6.66 -3.59 -28.77
C THR A 129 7.75 -4.11 -29.68
N LEU A 130 7.77 -5.43 -29.89
CA LEU A 130 8.79 -6.12 -30.68
C LEU A 130 8.15 -6.74 -31.93
N PRO A 131 8.48 -6.30 -33.14
CA PRO A 131 8.17 -7.05 -34.34
C PRO A 131 9.18 -8.20 -34.50
N VAL A 132 8.75 -9.44 -34.34
CA VAL A 132 9.59 -10.63 -34.51
C VAL A 132 9.06 -11.57 -35.59
N ASP A 133 9.96 -12.28 -36.27
CA ASP A 133 9.59 -13.33 -37.20
C ASP A 133 9.27 -14.66 -36.50
N LYS A 134 8.87 -15.68 -37.27
CA LYS A 134 8.57 -17.03 -36.75
C LYS A 134 9.78 -17.73 -36.11
N ARG A 135 10.99 -17.22 -36.29
CA ARG A 135 12.23 -17.73 -35.70
C ARG A 135 12.67 -16.93 -34.47
N GLY A 136 11.94 -15.87 -34.11
CA GLY A 136 12.24 -14.99 -32.99
C GLY A 136 13.26 -13.88 -33.30
N PHE A 137 13.61 -13.63 -34.57
CA PHE A 137 14.47 -12.52 -34.97
C PHE A 137 13.67 -11.23 -35.11
N LEU A 138 14.29 -10.12 -34.76
CA LEU A 138 13.69 -8.80 -34.97
C LEU A 138 13.44 -8.53 -36.46
N LYS A 139 12.25 -8.07 -36.79
CA LYS A 139 11.85 -7.60 -38.15
C LYS A 139 11.86 -6.07 -38.27
N GLY A 140 12.43 -5.37 -37.35
CA GLY A 140 12.50 -3.91 -37.33
C GLY A 140 12.98 -3.43 -35.98
N THR A 141 12.99 -2.13 -35.82
CA THR A 141 13.40 -1.50 -34.56
C THR A 141 12.32 -1.69 -33.49
N PRO A 142 12.66 -2.12 -32.26
CA PRO A 142 11.72 -2.15 -31.15
C PRO A 142 11.08 -0.79 -30.93
N GLU A 143 9.77 -0.74 -30.75
CA GLU A 143 9.10 0.47 -30.33
C GLU A 143 9.12 0.56 -28.81
N VAL A 144 9.58 1.70 -28.27
CA VAL A 144 9.75 1.92 -26.84
C VAL A 144 9.04 3.22 -26.46
N SER A 145 8.20 3.14 -25.45
CA SER A 145 7.56 4.30 -24.80
C SER A 145 7.59 4.15 -23.29
N SER A 146 7.36 5.23 -22.56
CA SER A 146 7.30 5.19 -21.10
C SER A 146 6.14 6.01 -20.56
N ALA A 147 5.86 5.78 -19.26
CA ALA A 147 5.03 6.63 -18.45
C ALA A 147 5.77 6.90 -17.14
N GLY A 148 6.19 8.16 -16.93
CA GLY A 148 6.86 8.63 -15.72
C GLY A 148 8.36 8.32 -15.63
N ILE A 149 9.07 7.97 -16.74
CA ILE A 149 10.49 7.63 -16.69
C ILE A 149 11.35 8.56 -17.57
N PHE A 150 11.02 8.71 -18.85
CA PHE A 150 11.86 9.47 -19.79
C PHE A 150 11.08 10.38 -20.75
N GLU A 151 9.92 10.88 -20.34
CA GLU A 151 9.14 11.87 -21.10
C GLU A 151 9.90 13.19 -21.30
N THR A 152 10.86 13.50 -20.41
CA THR A 152 11.72 14.68 -20.48
C THR A 152 13.02 14.45 -21.28
N ASP A 153 13.23 13.25 -21.81
CA ASP A 153 14.39 12.95 -22.68
C ASP A 153 14.17 13.48 -24.11
N GLU A 154 14.31 14.79 -24.28
CA GLU A 154 14.17 15.46 -25.57
C GLU A 154 15.08 14.89 -26.66
N THR A 155 16.20 14.30 -26.26
CA THR A 155 17.17 13.70 -27.21
C THR A 155 16.77 12.30 -27.66
N GLY A 156 15.84 11.65 -26.96
CA GLY A 156 15.47 10.25 -27.16
C GLY A 156 16.63 9.27 -26.88
N PHE A 157 17.60 9.69 -26.06
CA PHE A 157 18.79 8.89 -25.77
C PHE A 157 18.44 7.58 -25.07
N MET A 158 17.63 7.62 -24.01
CA MET A 158 17.22 6.43 -23.27
C MET A 158 16.44 5.45 -24.13
N LYS A 159 15.51 5.96 -24.94
CA LYS A 159 14.75 5.15 -25.90
C LYS A 159 15.70 4.39 -26.84
N ARG A 160 16.68 5.07 -27.42
CA ARG A 160 17.68 4.45 -28.31
C ARG A 160 18.55 3.44 -27.58
N GLN A 161 18.98 3.73 -26.36
CA GLN A 161 19.79 2.79 -25.58
C GLN A 161 19.01 1.51 -25.26
N ILE A 162 17.73 1.61 -24.89
CA ILE A 162 16.87 0.46 -24.68
C ILE A 162 16.73 -0.37 -25.95
N GLN A 163 16.49 0.28 -27.10
CA GLN A 163 16.39 -0.40 -28.39
C GLN A 163 17.66 -1.19 -28.74
N ILE A 164 18.84 -0.59 -28.54
CA ILE A 164 20.16 -1.21 -28.80
C ILE A 164 20.37 -2.42 -27.87
N GLU A 165 20.13 -2.26 -26.58
CA GLU A 165 20.33 -3.34 -25.62
C GLU A 165 19.35 -4.49 -25.83
N ILE A 166 18.10 -4.21 -26.23
CA ILE A 166 17.14 -5.24 -26.62
C ILE A 166 17.61 -6.02 -27.84
N ALA A 167 18.07 -5.32 -28.89
CA ALA A 167 18.58 -5.98 -30.08
C ALA A 167 19.76 -6.91 -29.74
N ARG A 168 20.73 -6.43 -28.96
CA ARG A 168 21.87 -7.25 -28.48
C ARG A 168 21.41 -8.46 -27.67
N ALA A 169 20.45 -8.27 -26.77
CA ALA A 169 19.93 -9.37 -25.93
C ALA A 169 19.26 -10.45 -26.77
N ILE A 170 18.48 -10.08 -27.78
CA ILE A 170 17.81 -11.03 -28.68
C ILE A 170 18.81 -11.75 -29.59
N ASP A 171 19.82 -11.02 -30.11
CA ASP A 171 20.85 -11.62 -30.94
C ASP A 171 21.72 -12.64 -30.17
N GLY A 172 21.92 -12.41 -28.87
CA GLY A 172 22.64 -13.31 -27.98
C GLY A 172 21.90 -14.58 -27.59
N LEU A 173 20.58 -14.67 -27.84
CA LEU A 173 19.80 -15.88 -27.54
C LEU A 173 20.12 -17.01 -28.52
N THR A 174 20.10 -18.23 -28.03
CA THR A 174 20.18 -19.44 -28.89
C THR A 174 18.92 -19.57 -29.75
N LYS A 175 18.99 -20.42 -30.79
CA LYS A 175 17.84 -20.70 -31.66
C LYS A 175 16.63 -21.26 -30.91
N ALA A 176 16.87 -22.05 -29.86
CA ALA A 176 15.81 -22.61 -29.03
C ALA A 176 15.15 -21.52 -28.16
N GLU A 177 15.95 -20.70 -27.48
CA GLU A 177 15.47 -19.61 -26.64
C GLU A 177 14.70 -18.55 -27.42
N ARG A 178 15.13 -18.18 -28.64
CA ARG A 178 14.39 -17.23 -29.49
C ARG A 178 13.02 -17.68 -29.92
N LYS A 179 12.78 -18.99 -30.01
CA LYS A 179 11.46 -19.54 -30.34
C LYS A 179 10.50 -19.56 -29.15
N ASP A 180 11.03 -19.43 -27.95
CA ASP A 180 10.27 -19.38 -26.72
C ASP A 180 9.91 -17.93 -26.40
N ARG A 181 8.60 -17.66 -26.30
CA ARG A 181 8.07 -16.33 -26.00
C ARG A 181 8.52 -15.83 -24.63
N ASP A 182 8.58 -16.70 -23.63
CA ASP A 182 8.91 -16.30 -22.25
C ASP A 182 10.39 -15.91 -22.14
N ASN A 183 11.26 -16.62 -22.86
CA ASN A 183 12.67 -16.25 -22.95
C ASN A 183 12.88 -14.93 -23.67
N LEU A 184 12.13 -14.64 -24.75
CA LEU A 184 12.15 -13.34 -25.40
C LEU A 184 11.70 -12.22 -24.46
N VAL A 185 10.57 -12.40 -23.79
CA VAL A 185 10.05 -11.42 -22.83
C VAL A 185 11.07 -11.16 -21.72
N ARG A 186 11.66 -12.22 -21.16
CA ARG A 186 12.68 -12.10 -20.10
C ARG A 186 13.93 -11.36 -20.57
N ALA A 187 14.43 -11.65 -21.77
CA ALA A 187 15.58 -10.96 -22.34
C ALA A 187 15.31 -9.46 -22.51
N VAL A 188 14.14 -9.10 -23.02
CA VAL A 188 13.70 -7.70 -23.16
C VAL A 188 13.58 -6.99 -21.82
N GLN A 189 12.98 -7.65 -20.82
CA GLN A 189 12.85 -7.08 -19.48
C GLN A 189 14.22 -6.81 -18.84
N ILE A 190 15.15 -7.75 -18.93
CA ILE A 190 16.52 -7.59 -18.41
C ILE A 190 17.24 -6.45 -19.11
N ALA A 191 17.19 -6.39 -20.46
CA ALA A 191 17.82 -5.36 -21.25
C ALA A 191 17.27 -3.95 -20.95
N SER A 192 15.95 -3.82 -20.88
CA SER A 192 15.28 -2.55 -20.55
C SER A 192 15.60 -2.09 -19.13
N ASN A 193 15.50 -2.99 -18.16
CA ASN A 193 15.79 -2.68 -16.75
C ASN A 193 17.26 -2.24 -16.55
N LYS A 194 18.20 -2.85 -17.26
CA LYS A 194 19.62 -2.46 -17.22
C LYS A 194 19.81 -0.99 -17.59
N VAL A 195 19.17 -0.54 -18.66
CA VAL A 195 19.27 0.86 -19.11
C VAL A 195 18.59 1.82 -18.15
N VAL A 196 17.38 1.48 -17.70
CA VAL A 196 16.59 2.33 -16.78
C VAL A 196 17.34 2.50 -15.45
N ARG A 197 17.84 1.41 -14.85
CA ARG A 197 18.61 1.48 -13.60
C ARG A 197 19.91 2.26 -13.75
N ALA A 198 20.59 2.14 -14.86
CA ALA A 198 21.81 2.93 -15.12
C ALA A 198 21.53 4.43 -15.21
N ALA A 199 20.34 4.82 -15.66
CA ALA A 199 19.94 6.22 -15.81
C ALA A 199 19.33 6.83 -14.54
N LEU A 200 18.54 6.05 -13.77
CA LEU A 200 17.84 6.54 -12.57
C LEU A 200 18.67 6.34 -11.28
N GLY A 201 19.72 5.55 -11.32
CA GLY A 201 20.50 5.15 -10.16
C GLY A 201 19.96 3.88 -9.47
N PRO A 202 20.71 3.32 -8.50
CA PRO A 202 20.21 2.24 -7.67
C PRO A 202 19.09 2.73 -6.77
N ASP A 203 18.05 1.91 -6.58
CA ASP A 203 16.95 2.12 -5.62
C ASP A 203 17.49 2.27 -4.19
#